data_319a12760390bfa878c047093fa9666e
#
_entry.id   319a12760390bfa878c047093fa9666e
#
_cell.length_a   1.000
_cell.length_b   1.000
_cell.length_c   1.000
_cell.angle_alpha   90.00
_cell.angle_beta   90.00
_cell.angle_gamma   90.00
#
_symmetry.space_group_name_H-M   'P 1'
#
loop_
_entity.id
_entity.type
_entity.pdbx_description
1 polymer ?
#
loop_
_entity_poly.entity_id
_entity_poly.type
_entity_poly.pdbx_seq_one_letter_code
_entity_poly.pdbx_strand_id
1 'polypeptide(L)'
;ITAALLSMLILLPAVFLGQPSTMLTVSLKVFLSVSMLTFLSVTTPWNRLTGALRVFHVPNIFIFTFDITLKYIVILGDMCVNMLTAMKLRSVGRNRDKSRSLSGVLGSVFLRSREMAEEMYGAMQCRGFEGEYYSMRKNLFAGRDVLYIFLMAAVTAGFLFLETAA
;
A
#
# COMPACT_ATOMS: atom_id res chain seq x y z
N ILE A 1 -2.22 -2.38 17.14
CA ILE A 1 -2.43 -3.66 17.85
C ILE A 1 -2.00 -4.83 16.98
N THR A 2 -2.44 -4.95 15.72
CA THR A 2 -2.05 -6.03 14.80
C THR A 2 -0.56 -6.03 14.48
N ALA A 3 0.06 -4.87 14.31
CA ALA A 3 1.48 -4.73 14.08
C ALA A 3 2.32 -5.16 15.30
N ALA A 4 1.85 -4.85 16.51
CA ALA A 4 2.50 -5.30 17.76
C ALA A 4 2.41 -6.81 17.96
N LEU A 5 1.27 -7.42 17.59
CA LEU A 5 1.10 -8.87 17.62
C LEU A 5 2.00 -9.59 16.61
N LEU A 6 2.13 -9.04 15.39
CA LEU A 6 3.03 -9.57 14.36
C LEU A 6 4.51 -9.44 14.78
N SER A 7 4.90 -8.33 15.39
CA SER A 7 6.26 -8.18 15.91
C SER A 7 6.57 -9.16 17.03
N MET A 8 5.60 -9.44 17.88
CA MET A 8 5.73 -10.44 18.96
C MET A 8 5.85 -11.87 18.40
N LEU A 9 5.14 -12.19 17.34
CA LEU A 9 5.23 -13.48 16.65
C LEU A 9 6.61 -13.71 16.02
N ILE A 10 7.22 -12.65 15.42
CA ILE A 10 8.56 -12.72 14.83
C ILE A 10 9.66 -12.85 15.90
N LEU A 11 9.39 -12.42 17.13
CA LEU A 11 10.31 -12.57 18.27
C LEU A 11 10.38 -14.00 18.83
N LEU A 12 9.35 -14.83 18.61
CA LEU A 12 9.31 -16.19 19.09
C LEU A 12 10.52 -17.07 18.67
N PRO A 13 10.95 -17.08 17.38
CA PRO A 13 12.13 -17.83 16.97
C PRO A 13 13.43 -17.29 17.54
N ALA A 14 13.53 -15.97 17.82
CA ALA A 14 14.72 -15.36 18.39
C ALA A 14 14.94 -15.77 19.85
N VAL A 15 13.85 -16.06 20.60
CA VAL A 15 13.90 -16.63 21.95
C VAL A 15 14.53 -18.01 21.95
N PHE A 16 14.34 -18.79 20.88
CA PHE A 16 14.81 -20.17 20.77
C PHE A 16 16.32 -20.28 20.48
N LEU A 17 16.94 -19.22 19.93
CA LEU A 17 18.37 -19.21 19.57
C LEU A 17 19.33 -18.82 20.72
N GLY A 18 18.83 -18.50 21.91
CA GLY A 18 19.62 -18.47 23.15
C GLY A 18 20.65 -17.34 23.32
N GLN A 19 20.65 -16.28 22.46
CA GLN A 19 21.54 -15.13 22.64
C GLN A 19 20.76 -13.85 23.06
N PRO A 20 20.80 -13.45 24.32
CA PRO A 20 19.97 -12.35 24.84
C PRO A 20 20.32 -10.97 24.26
N SER A 21 21.56 -10.70 23.88
CA SER A 21 21.98 -9.44 23.27
C SER A 21 21.46 -9.24 21.84
N THR A 22 21.45 -10.32 21.06
CA THR A 22 20.90 -10.32 19.68
C THR A 22 19.38 -10.17 19.69
N MET A 23 18.73 -10.69 20.72
CA MET A 23 17.29 -10.64 20.89
C MET A 23 16.79 -9.20 21.08
N LEU A 24 17.48 -8.43 21.89
CA LEU A 24 17.12 -7.06 22.21
C LEU A 24 17.33 -6.14 21.01
N THR A 25 18.42 -6.32 20.27
CA THR A 25 18.72 -5.54 19.04
C THR A 25 17.74 -5.86 17.91
N VAL A 26 17.39 -7.11 17.65
CA VAL A 26 16.42 -7.49 16.61
C VAL A 26 15.03 -6.97 16.98
N SER A 27 14.62 -7.11 18.23
CA SER A 27 13.34 -6.59 18.72
C SER A 27 13.20 -5.10 18.51
N LEU A 28 14.23 -4.35 18.87
CA LEU A 28 14.24 -2.89 18.73
C LEU A 28 14.21 -2.47 17.24
N LYS A 29 14.97 -3.14 16.38
CA LYS A 29 14.97 -2.90 14.92
C LYS A 29 13.59 -3.14 14.31
N VAL A 30 12.94 -4.25 14.65
CA VAL A 30 11.59 -4.58 14.14
C VAL A 30 10.56 -3.56 14.63
N PHE A 31 10.60 -3.23 15.93
CA PHE A 31 9.69 -2.24 16.49
C PHE A 31 9.83 -0.86 15.82
N LEU A 32 11.06 -0.37 15.64
CA LEU A 32 11.33 0.89 14.97
C LEU A 32 10.86 0.86 13.51
N SER A 33 11.12 -0.22 12.77
CA SER A 33 10.70 -0.36 11.37
C SER A 33 9.18 -0.35 11.21
N VAL A 34 8.48 -1.10 12.05
CA VAL A 34 7.00 -1.16 12.02
C VAL A 34 6.40 0.18 12.44
N SER A 35 6.98 0.83 13.47
CA SER A 35 6.54 2.16 13.92
C SER A 35 6.70 3.21 12.81
N MET A 36 7.82 3.20 12.10
CA MET A 36 8.09 4.12 11.00
C MET A 36 7.14 3.92 9.82
N LEU A 37 6.89 2.65 9.44
CA LEU A 37 5.93 2.31 8.39
C LEU A 37 4.51 2.74 8.76
N THR A 38 4.09 2.51 10.01
CA THR A 38 2.77 2.91 10.49
C THR A 38 2.61 4.43 10.48
N PHE A 39 3.66 5.14 10.94
CA PHE A 39 3.68 6.61 10.91
C PHE A 39 3.57 7.15 9.48
N LEU A 40 4.34 6.59 8.54
CA LEU A 40 4.29 6.95 7.13
C LEU A 40 2.89 6.70 6.54
N SER A 41 2.29 5.55 6.82
CA SER A 41 0.96 5.17 6.32
C SER A 41 -0.15 6.11 6.79
N VAL A 42 -0.06 6.60 8.04
CA VAL A 42 -1.07 7.52 8.61
C VAL A 42 -0.87 8.96 8.13
N THR A 43 0.38 9.39 7.96
CA THR A 43 0.71 10.79 7.62
C THR A 43 0.66 11.08 6.13
N THR A 44 0.93 10.05 5.29
CA THR A 44 1.10 10.26 3.85
C THR A 44 -0.04 9.63 3.07
N PRO A 45 -0.93 10.43 2.45
CA PRO A 45 -1.96 9.89 1.58
C PRO A 45 -1.30 9.29 0.33
N TRP A 46 -1.90 8.21 -0.15
CA TRP A 46 -1.40 7.42 -1.30
C TRP A 46 -1.11 8.25 -2.56
N ASN A 47 -1.89 9.32 -2.83
CA ASN A 47 -1.68 10.21 -3.97
C ASN A 47 -0.34 10.96 -3.92
N ARG A 48 0.23 11.19 -2.73
CA ARG A 48 1.56 11.78 -2.59
C ARG A 48 2.64 10.75 -2.85
N LEU A 49 2.38 9.50 -2.46
CA LEU A 49 3.31 8.39 -2.67
C LEU A 49 3.48 8.10 -4.17
N THR A 50 2.36 8.02 -4.92
CA THR A 50 2.39 7.83 -6.38
C THR A 50 3.02 9.02 -7.10
N GLY A 51 2.77 10.23 -6.61
CA GLY A 51 3.43 11.44 -7.14
C GLY A 51 4.95 11.44 -6.95
N ALA A 52 5.47 10.83 -5.87
CA ALA A 52 6.90 10.72 -5.62
C ALA A 52 7.61 9.77 -6.61
N LEU A 53 6.90 8.80 -7.19
CA LEU A 53 7.44 7.91 -8.21
C LEU A 53 7.95 8.64 -9.47
N ARG A 54 7.44 9.85 -9.72
CA ARG A 54 7.94 10.70 -10.83
C ARG A 54 9.40 11.11 -10.67
N VAL A 55 9.87 11.23 -9.44
CA VAL A 55 11.26 11.57 -9.13
C VAL A 55 12.21 10.49 -9.64
N PHE A 56 11.75 9.24 -9.67
CA PHE A 56 12.50 8.09 -10.18
C PHE A 56 12.42 7.92 -11.70
N HIS A 57 11.99 8.98 -12.44
CA HIS A 57 11.84 8.95 -13.90
C HIS A 57 10.90 7.85 -14.42
N VAL A 58 9.95 7.39 -13.61
CA VAL A 58 8.93 6.44 -14.05
C VAL A 58 8.03 7.11 -15.09
N PRO A 59 7.78 6.46 -16.25
CA PRO A 59 6.89 7.02 -17.27
C PRO A 59 5.50 7.34 -16.73
N ASN A 60 4.93 8.46 -17.17
CA ASN A 60 3.63 8.97 -16.68
C ASN A 60 2.49 7.94 -16.81
N ILE A 61 2.56 7.07 -17.81
CA ILE A 61 1.54 6.04 -18.04
C ILE A 61 1.46 5.03 -16.90
N PHE A 62 2.61 4.64 -16.31
CA PHE A 62 2.63 3.72 -15.17
C PHE A 62 2.04 4.35 -13.91
N ILE A 63 2.35 5.63 -13.66
CA ILE A 63 1.81 6.37 -12.50
C ILE A 63 0.30 6.51 -12.65
N PHE A 64 -0.17 6.84 -13.83
CA PHE A 64 -1.59 6.93 -14.15
C PHE A 64 -2.31 5.60 -13.95
N THR A 65 -1.75 4.51 -14.51
CA THR A 65 -2.33 3.17 -14.36
C THR A 65 -2.38 2.75 -12.90
N PHE A 66 -1.33 3.05 -12.13
CA PHE A 66 -1.26 2.74 -10.70
C PHE A 66 -2.31 3.51 -9.89
N ASP A 67 -2.47 4.81 -10.15
CA ASP A 67 -3.47 5.65 -9.49
C ASP A 67 -4.90 5.15 -9.76
N ILE A 68 -5.21 4.80 -11.00
CA ILE A 68 -6.50 4.22 -11.37
C ILE A 68 -6.70 2.86 -10.70
N THR A 69 -5.68 2.00 -10.72
CA THR A 69 -5.76 0.66 -10.11
C THR A 69 -6.08 0.75 -8.63
N LEU A 70 -5.39 1.62 -7.87
CA LEU A 70 -5.66 1.81 -6.45
C LEU A 70 -7.09 2.31 -6.20
N LYS A 71 -7.57 3.24 -7.02
CA LYS A 71 -8.94 3.73 -6.93
C LYS A 71 -9.97 2.61 -7.18
N TYR A 72 -9.73 1.78 -8.20
CA TYR A 72 -10.63 0.66 -8.51
C TYR A 72 -10.59 -0.46 -7.48
N ILE A 73 -9.44 -0.73 -6.86
CA ILE A 73 -9.34 -1.69 -5.75
C ILE A 73 -10.31 -1.30 -4.62
N VAL A 74 -10.37 -0.03 -4.27
CA VAL A 74 -11.29 0.45 -3.22
C VAL A 74 -12.74 0.30 -3.67
N ILE A 75 -13.10 0.82 -4.84
CA ILE A 75 -14.49 0.81 -5.33
C ILE A 75 -15.02 -0.62 -5.53
N LEU A 76 -14.23 -1.48 -6.17
CA LEU A 76 -14.62 -2.88 -6.39
C LEU A 76 -14.59 -3.69 -5.09
N GLY A 77 -13.70 -3.33 -4.15
CA GLY A 77 -13.65 -3.90 -2.82
C GLY A 77 -14.94 -3.66 -2.05
N ASP A 78 -15.41 -2.42 -1.99
CA ASP A 78 -16.68 -2.05 -1.35
C ASP A 78 -17.87 -2.76 -2.00
N MET A 79 -17.88 -2.84 -3.32
CA MET A 79 -18.92 -3.57 -4.06
C MET A 79 -18.90 -5.06 -3.73
N CYS A 80 -17.72 -5.67 -3.68
CA CYS A 80 -17.55 -7.08 -3.32
C CYS A 80 -18.07 -7.36 -1.90
N VAL A 81 -17.74 -6.51 -0.94
CA VAL A 81 -18.21 -6.61 0.46
C VAL A 81 -19.74 -6.51 0.52
N ASN A 82 -20.34 -5.58 -0.22
CA ASN A 82 -21.80 -5.42 -0.29
C ASN A 82 -22.47 -6.65 -0.89
N MET A 83 -21.92 -7.21 -1.97
CA MET A 83 -22.45 -8.45 -2.59
C MET A 83 -22.33 -9.66 -1.65
N LEU A 84 -21.18 -9.80 -0.97
CA LEU A 84 -20.98 -10.88 0.00
C LEU A 84 -21.95 -10.75 1.18
N THR A 85 -22.19 -9.54 1.65
CA THR A 85 -23.14 -9.27 2.73
C THR A 85 -24.56 -9.60 2.30
N ALA A 86 -24.97 -9.18 1.11
CA ALA A 86 -26.27 -9.51 0.55
C ALA A 86 -26.45 -11.02 0.37
N MET A 87 -25.41 -11.72 -0.10
CA MET A 87 -25.40 -13.18 -0.20
C MET A 87 -25.57 -13.84 1.17
N LYS A 88 -24.86 -13.34 2.19
CA LYS A 88 -24.95 -13.86 3.56
C LYS A 88 -26.34 -13.67 4.15
N LEU A 89 -26.99 -12.55 3.90
CA LEU A 89 -28.37 -12.28 4.38
C LEU A 89 -29.42 -13.15 3.67
N ARG A 90 -29.21 -13.48 2.39
CA ARG A 90 -30.13 -14.35 1.62
C ARG A 90 -29.95 -15.84 1.93
N SER A 91 -28.77 -16.25 2.38
CA SER A 91 -28.47 -17.64 2.74
C SER A 91 -28.84 -17.90 4.20
N VAL A 92 -30.13 -18.13 4.47
CA VAL A 92 -30.61 -18.55 5.79
C VAL A 92 -30.37 -20.05 5.94
N GLY A 93 -29.46 -20.43 6.85
CA GLY A 93 -29.13 -21.83 7.13
C GLY A 93 -27.77 -22.27 6.59
N ARG A 94 -27.52 -23.60 6.62
CA ARG A 94 -26.24 -24.21 6.18
C ARG A 94 -26.15 -24.20 4.65
N ASN A 95 -25.47 -23.19 4.11
CA ASN A 95 -25.22 -23.12 2.67
C ASN A 95 -24.27 -24.24 2.24
N ARG A 96 -24.78 -25.23 1.50
CA ARG A 96 -24.06 -26.43 1.07
C ARG A 96 -23.06 -26.15 -0.05
N ASP A 97 -23.31 -25.08 -0.86
CA ASP A 97 -22.52 -24.72 -2.04
C ASP A 97 -21.91 -23.32 -1.91
N LYS A 98 -21.11 -23.09 -0.85
CA LYS A 98 -20.44 -21.80 -0.63
C LYS A 98 -19.54 -21.40 -1.80
N SER A 99 -18.85 -22.36 -2.42
CA SER A 99 -17.95 -22.10 -3.54
C SER A 99 -18.70 -21.60 -4.78
N ARG A 100 -19.87 -22.19 -5.10
CA ARG A 100 -20.69 -21.76 -6.23
C ARG A 100 -21.26 -20.35 -6.03
N SER A 101 -21.67 -20.02 -4.82
CA SER A 101 -22.16 -18.68 -4.51
C SER A 101 -21.04 -17.63 -4.57
N LEU A 102 -19.84 -18.00 -4.12
CA LEU A 102 -18.67 -17.13 -4.20
C LEU A 102 -18.22 -16.89 -5.64
N SER A 103 -18.23 -17.92 -6.48
CA SER A 103 -17.90 -17.77 -7.91
C SER A 103 -18.86 -16.84 -8.64
N GLY A 104 -20.15 -16.83 -8.26
CA GLY A 104 -21.14 -15.89 -8.79
C GLY A 104 -20.82 -14.43 -8.42
N VAL A 105 -20.41 -14.18 -7.18
CA VAL A 105 -19.97 -12.84 -6.76
C VAL A 105 -18.72 -12.40 -7.52
N LEU A 106 -17.72 -13.27 -7.64
CA LEU A 106 -16.50 -12.97 -8.39
C LEU A 106 -16.78 -12.68 -9.87
N GLY A 107 -17.67 -13.47 -10.50
CA GLY A 107 -18.09 -13.24 -11.88
C GLY A 107 -18.79 -11.89 -12.08
N SER A 108 -19.69 -11.52 -11.16
CA SER A 108 -20.38 -10.23 -11.24
C SER A 108 -19.44 -9.04 -10.99
N VAL A 109 -18.47 -9.15 -10.04
CA VAL A 109 -17.43 -8.13 -9.82
C VAL A 109 -16.56 -7.97 -11.07
N PHE A 110 -16.17 -9.08 -11.71
CA PHE A 110 -15.40 -9.04 -12.94
C PHE A 110 -16.13 -8.33 -14.09
N LEU A 111 -17.40 -8.68 -14.34
CA LEU A 111 -18.20 -8.01 -15.36
C LEU A 111 -18.34 -6.51 -15.07
N ARG A 112 -18.62 -6.16 -13.82
CA ARG A 112 -18.74 -4.76 -13.41
C ARG A 112 -17.42 -4.00 -13.53
N SER A 113 -16.28 -4.64 -13.27
CA SER A 113 -14.97 -4.00 -13.44
C SER A 113 -14.71 -3.61 -14.89
N ARG A 114 -15.14 -4.44 -15.84
CA ARG A 114 -15.07 -4.14 -17.27
C ARG A 114 -15.97 -2.97 -17.67
N GLU A 115 -17.23 -2.99 -17.26
CA GLU A 115 -18.17 -1.90 -17.52
C GLU A 115 -17.63 -0.56 -16.98
N MET A 116 -17.15 -0.55 -15.73
CA MET A 116 -16.58 0.63 -15.12
C MET A 116 -15.32 1.13 -15.84
N ALA A 117 -14.51 0.24 -16.41
CA ALA A 117 -13.35 0.63 -17.19
C ALA A 117 -13.78 1.35 -18.49
N GLU A 118 -14.79 0.84 -19.17
CA GLU A 118 -15.36 1.44 -20.39
C GLU A 118 -16.00 2.81 -20.07
N GLU A 119 -16.82 2.89 -19.01
CA GLU A 119 -17.42 4.14 -18.53
C GLU A 119 -16.38 5.20 -18.16
N MET A 120 -15.32 4.79 -17.45
CA MET A 120 -14.24 5.68 -17.06
C MET A 120 -13.47 6.22 -18.27
N TYR A 121 -13.16 5.35 -19.22
CA TYR A 121 -12.48 5.74 -20.45
C TYR A 121 -13.33 6.75 -21.26
N GLY A 122 -14.62 6.47 -21.42
CA GLY A 122 -15.55 7.40 -22.08
C GLY A 122 -15.64 8.74 -21.35
N ALA A 123 -15.73 8.73 -20.03
CA ALA A 123 -15.73 9.96 -19.24
C ALA A 123 -14.42 10.77 -19.35
N MET A 124 -13.27 10.09 -19.48
CA MET A 124 -11.99 10.74 -19.73
C MET A 124 -11.93 11.38 -21.11
N GLN A 125 -12.42 10.68 -22.15
CA GLN A 125 -12.51 11.24 -23.51
C GLN A 125 -13.38 12.51 -23.55
N CYS A 126 -14.53 12.50 -22.87
CA CYS A 126 -15.39 13.69 -22.77
C CYS A 126 -14.70 14.89 -22.07
N ARG A 127 -13.68 14.63 -21.25
CA ARG A 127 -12.86 15.65 -20.58
C ARG A 127 -11.61 16.06 -21.36
N GLY A 128 -11.47 15.59 -22.62
CA GLY A 128 -10.33 15.91 -23.47
C GLY A 128 -9.05 15.16 -23.10
N PHE A 129 -9.16 13.94 -22.58
CA PHE A 129 -7.99 13.13 -22.27
C PHE A 129 -7.34 12.61 -23.55
N GLU A 130 -6.12 13.04 -23.82
CA GLU A 130 -5.31 12.70 -25.01
C GLU A 130 -4.23 11.63 -24.71
N GLY A 131 -4.36 10.90 -23.60
CA GLY A 131 -3.37 9.88 -23.21
C GLY A 131 -2.23 10.42 -22.33
N GLU A 132 -2.13 11.72 -22.13
CA GLU A 132 -1.14 12.31 -21.25
C GLU A 132 -1.74 12.70 -19.88
N TYR A 133 -1.09 12.24 -18.84
CA TYR A 133 -1.50 12.53 -17.46
C TYR A 133 -0.63 13.67 -16.89
N TYR A 134 -1.21 14.87 -16.81
CA TYR A 134 -0.57 16.01 -16.17
C TYR A 134 -1.00 16.10 -14.70
N SER A 135 -0.09 15.81 -13.78
CA SER A 135 -0.34 16.13 -12.38
C SER A 135 -0.11 17.63 -12.16
N MET A 136 -1.10 18.31 -11.58
CA MET A 136 -1.04 19.75 -11.29
C MET A 136 0.07 20.17 -10.31
N ARG A 137 0.79 19.26 -9.69
CA ARG A 137 1.81 19.57 -8.69
C ARG A 137 3.20 19.69 -9.32
N LYS A 138 3.57 20.92 -9.68
CA LYS A 138 4.86 21.27 -10.30
C LYS A 138 6.08 21.26 -9.38
N ASN A 139 5.91 21.25 -8.06
CA ASN A 139 7.04 21.37 -7.11
C ASN A 139 7.05 20.20 -6.12
N LEU A 140 7.66 19.07 -6.51
CA LEU A 140 7.90 17.92 -5.63
C LEU A 140 9.16 18.09 -4.77
N PHE A 141 10.08 18.97 -5.13
CA PHE A 141 11.30 19.25 -4.37
C PHE A 141 11.25 20.63 -3.72
N ALA A 142 11.05 20.69 -2.43
CA ALA A 142 11.38 21.85 -1.63
C ALA A 142 12.84 21.69 -1.17
N GLY A 143 13.59 22.80 -1.07
CA GLY A 143 14.99 22.77 -0.60
C GLY A 143 15.19 22.09 0.76
N ARG A 144 14.11 22.01 1.56
CA ARG A 144 14.06 21.27 2.82
C ARG A 144 14.20 19.76 2.63
N ASP A 145 13.70 19.20 1.53
CA ASP A 145 13.73 17.74 1.27
C ASP A 145 15.17 17.28 0.99
N VAL A 146 15.95 18.11 0.31
CA VAL A 146 17.38 17.87 0.08
C VAL A 146 18.14 17.88 1.41
N LEU A 147 17.79 18.80 2.31
CA LEU A 147 18.39 18.86 3.65
C LEU A 147 18.07 17.58 4.46
N TYR A 148 16.83 17.08 4.40
CA TYR A 148 16.43 15.84 5.06
C TYR A 148 17.18 14.63 4.51
N ILE A 149 17.33 14.52 3.18
CA ILE A 149 18.08 13.43 2.54
C ILE A 149 19.53 13.46 2.99
N PHE A 150 20.15 14.64 3.03
CA PHE A 150 21.53 14.80 3.46
C PHE A 150 21.71 14.44 4.95
N LEU A 151 20.77 14.85 5.80
CA LEU A 151 20.79 14.54 7.23
C LEU A 151 20.62 13.03 7.47
N MET A 152 19.71 12.37 6.74
CA MET A 152 19.54 10.92 6.82
C MET A 152 20.78 10.17 6.32
N ALA A 153 21.39 10.63 5.23
CA ALA A 153 22.64 10.05 4.72
C ALA A 153 23.80 10.21 5.72
N ALA A 154 23.92 11.36 6.39
CA ALA A 154 24.93 11.59 7.42
C ALA A 154 24.73 10.71 8.66
N VAL A 155 23.48 10.52 9.11
CA VAL A 155 23.15 9.62 10.23
C VAL A 155 23.47 8.17 9.90
N THR A 156 23.10 7.70 8.70
CA THR A 156 23.41 6.32 8.27
C THR A 156 24.90 6.09 8.10
N ALA A 157 25.64 7.05 7.53
CA ALA A 157 27.09 6.96 7.41
C ALA A 157 27.78 6.96 8.79
N GLY A 158 27.32 7.79 9.72
CA GLY A 158 27.82 7.79 11.10
C GLY A 158 27.59 6.48 11.84
N PHE A 159 26.42 5.86 11.63
CA PHE A 159 26.11 4.56 12.23
C PHE A 159 27.00 3.44 11.66
N LEU A 160 27.19 3.40 10.34
CA LEU A 160 28.10 2.45 9.69
C LEU A 160 29.55 2.63 10.14
N PHE A 161 29.98 3.88 10.34
CA PHE A 161 31.34 4.15 10.82
C PHE A 161 31.56 3.68 12.25
N LEU A 162 30.56 3.82 13.13
CA LEU A 162 30.59 3.28 14.49
C LEU A 162 30.60 1.76 14.53
N GLU A 163 29.88 1.10 13.64
CA GLU A 163 29.82 -0.36 13.55
C GLU A 163 31.13 -0.95 13.01
N THR A 164 31.84 -0.22 12.13
CA THR A 164 33.16 -0.65 11.61
C THR A 164 34.31 -0.32 12.56
N ALA A 165 34.10 0.62 13.49
CA ALA A 165 35.11 1.03 14.48
C ALA A 165 35.02 0.26 15.82
N ALA A 166 33.92 -0.50 16.04
CA ALA A 166 33.70 -1.37 17.21
C ALA A 166 34.01 -2.83 16.89
#